data_037b62e11f0d9f63d0d7aa9b96800e51
#
_entry.id   037b62e11f0d9f63d0d7aa9b96800e51
#
_cell.length_a   1.000
_cell.length_b   1.000
_cell.length_c   1.000
_cell.angle_alpha   90.00
_cell.angle_beta   90.00
_cell.angle_gamma   90.00
#
_symmetry.space_group_name_H-M   'P 1'
#
loop_
_entity.id
_entity.type
_entity.pdbx_description
1 polymer ?
#
loop_
_entity_poly.entity_id
_entity_poly.type
_entity_poly.pdbx_seq_one_letter_code
_entity_poly.pdbx_strand_id
1 'polypeptide(L)'
;MKKILILSTALTSLAFAANADVTVMSWGGAYGTAQTEAHVKPWAAATGNAAIMVDSDNPAPAIKAMVEAGNVTVDVAAVEYADAVRLCDEGVLEPIDAAMLTPAPDGTPATEDFFPGAITECGVSTDTWANVYAYDTTKFAEGAAPTTAADFFDLAKFPGKRGLRKGAKAVLEFALMADGVAPADVYATLGTPEGIDRAFAKLDTIKSEVVWWEAGSQAPQLLADGEVAMTTAYNGRIFGAAVDEGKPFQIVWDGQLYENELYVVPKGAPNKDL
;
A
#
# COMPACT_ATOMS: atom_id res chain seq x y z
N MET A 1 46.81 26.65 61.89
CA MET A 1 45.87 25.57 61.52
C MET A 1 45.00 26.16 60.39
N LYS A 2 45.28 25.78 59.12
CA LYS A 2 44.52 26.21 57.91
C LYS A 2 43.42 25.17 57.68
N LYS A 3 42.15 25.59 57.72
CA LYS A 3 41.02 24.73 57.35
C LYS A 3 40.83 24.80 55.85
N ILE A 4 40.99 23.67 55.16
CA ILE A 4 40.71 23.50 53.74
C ILE A 4 39.23 23.14 53.64
N LEU A 5 38.45 23.99 52.97
CA LEU A 5 37.04 23.73 52.61
C LEU A 5 37.05 23.00 51.25
N ILE A 6 36.64 21.76 51.25
CA ILE A 6 36.44 20.97 50.02
C ILE A 6 35.00 21.25 49.54
N LEU A 7 34.90 22.01 48.44
CA LEU A 7 33.65 22.29 47.74
C LEU A 7 33.36 21.10 46.81
N SER A 8 32.38 20.26 47.18
CA SER A 8 31.95 19.12 46.38
C SER A 8 30.96 19.62 45.32
N THR A 9 31.39 19.73 44.07
CA THR A 9 30.53 20.03 42.93
C THR A 9 29.83 18.74 42.51
N ALA A 10 28.53 18.64 42.81
CA ALA A 10 27.67 17.59 42.26
C ALA A 10 27.41 17.90 40.77
N LEU A 11 28.02 17.13 39.89
CA LEU A 11 27.61 17.09 38.48
C LEU A 11 26.28 16.37 38.37
N THR A 12 25.19 17.10 38.19
CA THR A 12 23.91 16.56 37.74
C THR A 12 24.04 16.26 36.25
N SER A 13 24.27 15.00 35.90
CA SER A 13 24.15 14.51 34.52
C SER A 13 22.65 14.58 34.13
N LEU A 14 22.27 15.60 33.36
CA LEU A 14 21.03 15.56 32.58
C LEU A 14 21.19 14.43 31.54
N ALA A 15 20.59 13.30 31.80
CA ALA A 15 20.35 12.29 30.79
C ALA A 15 19.33 12.91 29.81
N PHE A 16 19.79 13.39 28.66
CA PHE A 16 18.92 13.56 27.52
C PHE A 16 18.44 12.15 27.15
N ALA A 17 17.14 11.87 27.34
CA ALA A 17 16.53 10.75 26.69
C ALA A 17 16.75 10.97 25.18
N ALA A 18 17.58 10.16 24.55
CA ALA A 18 17.63 10.11 23.10
C ALA A 18 16.25 9.63 22.67
N ASN A 19 15.48 10.50 22.01
CA ASN A 19 14.26 10.06 21.36
C ASN A 19 14.67 9.00 20.34
N ALA A 20 14.11 7.83 20.46
CA ALA A 20 14.34 6.77 19.46
C ALA A 20 13.47 7.09 18.23
N ASP A 21 14.11 7.04 17.07
CA ASP A 21 13.42 7.25 15.80
C ASP A 21 12.83 5.91 15.34
N VAL A 22 11.53 5.90 15.00
CA VAL A 22 10.86 4.74 14.39
C VAL A 22 11.01 4.85 12.87
N THR A 23 11.49 3.80 12.23
CA THR A 23 11.58 3.73 10.77
C THR A 23 10.35 3.03 10.20
N VAL A 24 9.58 3.75 9.36
CA VAL A 24 8.36 3.26 8.72
C VAL A 24 8.62 3.09 7.22
N MET A 25 8.58 1.84 6.74
CA MET A 25 8.69 1.54 5.30
C MET A 25 7.31 1.55 4.65
N SER A 26 7.18 2.25 3.54
CA SER A 26 5.92 2.34 2.79
C SER A 26 6.13 2.52 1.29
N TRP A 27 5.02 2.62 0.55
CA TRP A 27 4.96 2.66 -0.91
C TRP A 27 5.31 4.01 -1.55
N GLY A 28 5.66 5.01 -0.73
CA GLY A 28 6.11 6.32 -1.19
C GLY A 28 5.08 7.18 -1.95
N GLY A 29 5.58 8.30 -2.49
CA GLY A 29 4.78 9.26 -3.27
C GLY A 29 3.61 9.84 -2.48
N ALA A 30 2.47 10.09 -3.15
CA ALA A 30 1.28 10.64 -2.51
C ALA A 30 0.77 9.80 -1.31
N TYR A 31 0.91 8.46 -1.38
CA TYR A 31 0.52 7.58 -0.29
C TYR A 31 1.40 7.77 0.96
N GLY A 32 2.73 7.78 0.80
CA GLY A 32 3.65 8.09 1.91
C GLY A 32 3.43 9.47 2.52
N THR A 33 3.07 10.46 1.68
CA THR A 33 2.68 11.80 2.16
C THR A 33 1.41 11.72 3.01
N ALA A 34 0.37 11.02 2.56
CA ALA A 34 -0.87 10.86 3.31
C ALA A 34 -0.63 10.17 4.66
N GLN A 35 0.17 9.11 4.70
CA GLN A 35 0.53 8.43 5.94
C GLN A 35 1.34 9.34 6.89
N THR A 36 2.24 10.16 6.34
CA THR A 36 2.99 11.14 7.13
C THR A 36 2.05 12.12 7.82
N GLU A 37 1.06 12.66 7.10
CA GLU A 37 0.11 13.63 7.67
C GLU A 37 -0.87 12.98 8.65
N ALA A 38 -1.41 11.81 8.32
CA ALA A 38 -2.48 11.18 9.09
C ALA A 38 -1.99 10.34 10.28
N HIS A 39 -0.78 9.76 10.20
CA HIS A 39 -0.28 8.82 11.21
C HIS A 39 1.01 9.32 11.87
N VAL A 40 2.05 9.61 11.08
CA VAL A 40 3.39 9.92 11.61
C VAL A 40 3.41 11.20 12.42
N LYS A 41 2.89 12.30 11.88
CA LYS A 41 2.87 13.59 12.58
C LYS A 41 2.02 13.57 13.86
N PRO A 42 0.79 13.02 13.87
CA PRO A 42 0.02 12.89 15.10
C PRO A 42 0.70 12.01 16.15
N TRP A 43 1.28 10.88 15.74
CA TRP A 43 2.01 10.01 16.64
C TRP A 43 3.25 10.70 17.24
N ALA A 44 4.05 11.37 16.42
CA ALA A 44 5.21 12.12 16.88
C ALA A 44 4.82 13.25 17.86
N ALA A 45 3.71 13.94 17.59
CA ALA A 45 3.20 14.99 18.49
C ALA A 45 2.70 14.43 19.83
N ALA A 46 2.12 13.22 19.82
CA ALA A 46 1.59 12.59 21.03
C ALA A 46 2.68 11.95 21.89
N THR A 47 3.72 11.39 21.28
CA THR A 47 4.77 10.63 22.00
C THR A 47 6.05 11.42 22.24
N GLY A 48 6.31 12.45 21.45
CA GLY A 48 7.57 13.18 21.43
C GLY A 48 8.70 12.45 20.70
N ASN A 49 8.44 11.27 20.15
CA ASN A 49 9.40 10.51 19.34
C ASN A 49 9.39 11.01 17.89
N ALA A 50 10.44 10.67 17.10
CA ALA A 50 10.47 10.93 15.67
C ALA A 50 10.20 9.65 14.89
N ALA A 51 9.64 9.78 13.68
CA ALA A 51 9.54 8.69 12.73
C ALA A 51 10.13 9.10 11.38
N ILE A 52 10.82 8.16 10.74
CA ILE A 52 11.48 8.32 9.46
C ILE A 52 10.74 7.45 8.45
N MET A 53 10.20 8.06 7.39
CA MET A 53 9.58 7.34 6.29
C MET A 53 10.65 6.90 5.29
N VAL A 54 10.62 5.62 4.89
CA VAL A 54 11.45 5.08 3.80
C VAL A 54 10.54 4.47 2.74
N ASP A 55 10.80 4.81 1.49
CA ASP A 55 10.00 4.37 0.36
C ASP A 55 10.51 3.02 -0.19
N SER A 56 9.56 2.17 -0.59
CA SER A 56 9.82 0.91 -1.27
C SER A 56 8.76 0.67 -2.33
N ASP A 57 9.16 0.18 -3.51
CA ASP A 57 8.21 -0.21 -4.56
C ASP A 57 7.40 -1.45 -4.18
N ASN A 58 7.93 -2.28 -3.27
CA ASN A 58 7.25 -3.41 -2.66
C ASN A 58 7.88 -3.71 -1.28
N PRO A 59 7.27 -3.31 -0.16
CA PRO A 59 7.81 -3.53 1.18
C PRO A 59 7.92 -5.01 1.57
N ALA A 60 6.97 -5.86 1.18
CA ALA A 60 6.89 -7.25 1.65
C ALA A 60 8.15 -8.08 1.37
N PRO A 61 8.71 -8.17 0.15
CA PRO A 61 9.96 -8.89 -0.09
C PRO A 61 11.17 -8.21 0.58
N ALA A 62 11.14 -6.88 0.73
CA ALA A 62 12.24 -6.15 1.36
C ALA A 62 12.37 -6.50 2.85
N ILE A 63 11.27 -6.47 3.62
CA ILE A 63 11.29 -6.83 5.04
C ILE A 63 11.61 -8.33 5.23
N LYS A 64 11.08 -9.21 4.36
CA LYS A 64 11.44 -10.63 4.41
C LYS A 64 12.94 -10.85 4.27
N ALA A 65 13.58 -10.21 3.30
CA ALA A 65 15.01 -10.30 3.09
C ALA A 65 15.82 -9.78 4.28
N MET A 66 15.39 -8.68 4.92
CA MET A 66 16.03 -8.14 6.13
C MET A 66 15.94 -9.12 7.31
N VAL A 67 14.77 -9.73 7.53
CA VAL A 67 14.56 -10.69 8.62
C VAL A 67 15.38 -11.96 8.39
N GLU A 68 15.38 -12.52 7.17
CA GLU A 68 16.16 -13.70 6.81
C GLU A 68 17.68 -13.45 6.94
N ALA A 69 18.13 -12.23 6.65
CA ALA A 69 19.52 -11.83 6.81
C ALA A 69 19.90 -11.52 8.29
N GLY A 70 18.94 -11.45 9.21
CA GLY A 70 19.16 -11.03 10.59
C GLY A 70 19.63 -9.56 10.72
N ASN A 71 19.28 -8.72 9.75
CA ASN A 71 19.67 -7.30 9.70
C ASN A 71 18.44 -6.42 9.39
N VAL A 72 17.56 -6.30 10.38
CA VAL A 72 16.33 -5.52 10.27
C VAL A 72 16.61 -4.06 10.64
N THR A 73 16.28 -3.13 9.74
CA THR A 73 16.49 -1.68 9.90
C THR A 73 15.17 -0.90 9.83
N VAL A 74 14.05 -1.60 9.82
CA VAL A 74 12.70 -1.07 9.72
C VAL A 74 11.91 -1.52 10.92
N ASP A 75 11.15 -0.62 11.54
CA ASP A 75 10.34 -0.92 12.72
C ASP A 75 8.89 -1.26 12.34
N VAL A 76 8.33 -0.53 11.39
CA VAL A 76 6.98 -0.73 10.87
C VAL A 76 7.03 -0.76 9.36
N ALA A 77 6.24 -1.61 8.72
CA ALA A 77 6.08 -1.62 7.28
C ALA A 77 4.60 -1.63 6.89
N ALA A 78 4.26 -0.88 5.83
CA ALA A 78 2.96 -0.96 5.17
C ALA A 78 3.00 -2.10 4.15
N VAL A 79 2.09 -3.06 4.26
CA VAL A 79 1.98 -4.19 3.33
C VAL A 79 0.53 -4.49 3.01
N GLU A 80 0.30 -5.02 1.82
CA GLU A 80 -1.02 -5.48 1.39
C GLU A 80 -1.48 -6.67 2.26
N TYR A 81 -2.79 -6.82 2.47
CA TYR A 81 -3.39 -7.84 3.35
C TYR A 81 -2.87 -9.27 3.07
N ALA A 82 -2.87 -9.67 1.81
CA ALA A 82 -2.41 -11.02 1.43
C ALA A 82 -0.93 -11.25 1.76
N ASP A 83 -0.09 -10.21 1.65
CA ASP A 83 1.31 -10.28 2.04
C ASP A 83 1.48 -10.31 3.55
N ALA A 84 0.67 -9.55 4.31
CA ALA A 84 0.69 -9.60 5.77
C ALA A 84 0.38 -11.00 6.29
N VAL A 85 -0.69 -11.64 5.77
CA VAL A 85 -1.06 -13.02 6.14
C VAL A 85 0.08 -13.99 5.82
N ARG A 86 0.60 -13.95 4.60
CA ARG A 86 1.69 -14.83 4.18
C ARG A 86 2.95 -14.66 5.03
N LEU A 87 3.38 -13.41 5.26
CA LEU A 87 4.58 -13.13 6.06
C LEU A 87 4.40 -13.51 7.54
N CYS A 88 3.17 -13.41 8.06
CA CYS A 88 2.83 -13.88 9.39
C CYS A 88 2.97 -15.41 9.51
N ASP A 89 2.40 -16.15 8.54
CA ASP A 89 2.49 -17.62 8.47
C ASP A 89 3.95 -18.10 8.31
N GLU A 90 4.76 -17.34 7.59
CA GLU A 90 6.20 -17.61 7.41
C GLU A 90 7.04 -17.25 8.66
N GLY A 91 6.45 -16.64 9.70
CA GLY A 91 7.14 -16.22 10.92
C GLY A 91 8.10 -15.04 10.73
N VAL A 92 7.86 -14.21 9.71
CA VAL A 92 8.64 -13.01 9.38
C VAL A 92 8.21 -11.80 10.20
N LEU A 93 6.97 -11.80 10.72
CA LEU A 93 6.37 -10.69 11.44
C LEU A 93 6.26 -11.01 12.94
N GLU A 94 6.25 -9.96 13.76
CA GLU A 94 5.88 -10.04 15.17
C GLU A 94 4.34 -10.13 15.27
N PRO A 95 3.79 -10.98 16.14
CA PRO A 95 2.36 -11.00 16.41
C PRO A 95 1.94 -9.72 17.15
N ILE A 96 0.74 -9.24 16.85
CA ILE A 96 0.14 -8.04 17.46
C ILE A 96 -0.91 -8.49 18.48
N ASP A 97 -0.74 -8.08 19.74
CA ASP A 97 -1.80 -8.21 20.74
C ASP A 97 -2.79 -7.05 20.57
N ALA A 98 -4.02 -7.35 20.17
CA ALA A 98 -5.08 -6.37 20.02
C ALA A 98 -5.36 -5.55 21.30
N ALA A 99 -5.01 -6.10 22.49
CA ALA A 99 -5.13 -5.39 23.75
C ALA A 99 -4.13 -4.23 23.91
N MET A 100 -3.07 -4.18 23.10
CA MET A 100 -2.10 -3.09 23.08
C MET A 100 -2.60 -1.86 22.29
N LEU A 101 -3.63 -2.04 21.43
CA LEU A 101 -4.16 -0.97 20.60
C LEU A 101 -4.92 0.04 21.46
N THR A 102 -4.63 1.32 21.22
CA THR A 102 -5.31 2.41 21.92
C THR A 102 -6.80 2.42 21.55
N PRO A 103 -7.72 2.53 22.52
CA PRO A 103 -9.13 2.71 22.25
C PRO A 103 -9.41 3.99 21.46
N ALA A 104 -10.53 4.03 20.75
CA ALA A 104 -11.03 5.21 20.09
C ALA A 104 -11.21 6.39 21.10
N PRO A 105 -11.25 7.66 20.65
CA PRO A 105 -11.38 8.83 21.52
C PRO A 105 -12.61 8.83 22.42
N ASP A 106 -13.67 8.11 22.03
CA ASP A 106 -14.91 7.94 22.84
C ASP A 106 -14.82 6.79 23.84
N GLY A 107 -13.70 6.07 23.88
CA GLY A 107 -13.44 4.93 24.75
C GLY A 107 -13.84 3.57 24.18
N THR A 108 -14.31 3.50 22.93
CA THR A 108 -14.61 2.24 22.26
C THR A 108 -13.32 1.41 22.10
N PRO A 109 -13.29 0.14 22.55
CA PRO A 109 -12.12 -0.71 22.37
C PRO A 109 -11.76 -0.86 20.89
N ALA A 110 -10.45 -0.90 20.57
CA ALA A 110 -10.00 -1.04 19.18
C ALA A 110 -10.61 -2.26 18.46
N THR A 111 -10.81 -3.36 19.16
CA THR A 111 -11.46 -4.58 18.62
C THR A 111 -12.92 -4.41 18.22
N GLU A 112 -13.58 -3.35 18.69
CA GLU A 112 -14.96 -2.99 18.36
C GLU A 112 -15.04 -1.81 17.40
N ASP A 113 -14.03 -0.91 17.42
CA ASP A 113 -13.95 0.28 16.57
C ASP A 113 -13.49 -0.07 15.14
N PHE A 114 -12.53 -0.96 15.01
CA PHE A 114 -12.08 -1.41 13.71
C PHE A 114 -13.13 -2.33 13.03
N PHE A 115 -13.27 -2.19 11.71
CA PHE A 115 -14.16 -3.07 10.95
C PHE A 115 -13.67 -4.54 10.98
N PRO A 116 -14.57 -5.52 10.76
CA PRO A 116 -14.19 -6.94 10.79
C PRO A 116 -13.05 -7.28 9.83
N GLY A 117 -11.99 -7.92 10.35
CA GLY A 117 -10.81 -8.30 9.56
C GLY A 117 -9.74 -7.22 9.45
N ALA A 118 -9.94 -6.03 10.03
CA ALA A 118 -8.94 -4.97 10.04
C ALA A 118 -7.78 -5.25 11.02
N ILE A 119 -8.04 -5.98 12.10
CA ILE A 119 -7.00 -6.47 13.02
C ILE A 119 -6.77 -7.93 12.71
N THR A 120 -5.52 -8.29 12.39
CA THR A 120 -5.07 -9.66 12.11
C THR A 120 -4.07 -10.10 13.18
N GLU A 121 -3.60 -11.33 13.10
CA GLU A 121 -2.58 -11.84 14.05
C GLU A 121 -1.29 -11.00 14.02
N CYS A 122 -0.86 -10.51 12.86
CA CYS A 122 0.43 -9.80 12.72
C CYS A 122 0.30 -8.39 12.13
N GLY A 123 -0.90 -7.81 12.04
CA GLY A 123 -1.04 -6.49 11.43
C GLY A 123 -2.35 -5.80 11.76
N VAL A 124 -2.35 -4.47 11.62
CA VAL A 124 -3.51 -3.62 11.80
C VAL A 124 -3.74 -2.80 10.53
N SER A 125 -4.98 -2.82 10.03
CA SER A 125 -5.35 -2.07 8.84
C SER A 125 -5.26 -0.57 9.09
N THR A 126 -4.69 0.12 8.12
CA THR A 126 -4.54 1.58 8.12
C THR A 126 -5.50 2.25 7.16
N ASP A 127 -5.84 1.58 6.07
CA ASP A 127 -6.81 2.02 5.08
C ASP A 127 -7.34 0.85 4.25
N THR A 128 -8.33 1.16 3.41
CA THR A 128 -8.83 0.29 2.34
C THR A 128 -8.65 1.01 1.01
N TRP A 129 -8.00 0.37 0.08
CA TRP A 129 -7.76 0.90 -1.24
C TRP A 129 -8.34 -0.02 -2.33
N ALA A 130 -8.48 0.51 -3.55
CA ALA A 130 -8.97 -0.27 -4.67
C ALA A 130 -8.01 -0.20 -5.87
N ASN A 131 -7.78 -1.37 -6.48
CA ASN A 131 -7.29 -1.46 -7.84
C ASN A 131 -8.43 -1.13 -8.79
N VAL A 132 -8.21 -0.15 -9.63
CA VAL A 132 -9.17 0.35 -10.64
C VAL A 132 -8.43 0.47 -11.97
N TYR A 133 -9.13 0.84 -13.03
CA TYR A 133 -8.43 1.46 -14.15
C TYR A 133 -8.89 2.91 -14.35
N ALA A 134 -8.06 3.69 -14.99
CA ALA A 134 -8.32 5.09 -15.27
C ALA A 134 -7.91 5.45 -16.69
N TYR A 135 -8.47 6.56 -17.18
CA TYR A 135 -8.18 7.11 -18.48
C TYR A 135 -8.13 8.64 -18.47
N ASP A 136 -7.52 9.24 -19.47
CA ASP A 136 -7.54 10.69 -19.71
C ASP A 136 -8.83 11.04 -20.46
N THR A 137 -9.69 11.85 -19.85
CA THR A 137 -11.00 12.25 -20.41
C THR A 137 -10.87 13.04 -21.70
N THR A 138 -9.73 13.68 -21.95
CA THR A 138 -9.50 14.44 -23.20
C THR A 138 -9.27 13.53 -24.42
N LYS A 139 -9.03 12.25 -24.21
CA LYS A 139 -8.77 11.27 -25.28
C LYS A 139 -10.04 10.66 -25.88
N PHE A 140 -11.19 10.84 -25.22
CA PHE A 140 -12.46 10.21 -25.62
C PHE A 140 -13.53 11.27 -25.80
N ALA A 141 -14.36 11.11 -26.85
CA ALA A 141 -15.51 11.98 -27.05
C ALA A 141 -16.56 11.74 -25.93
N GLU A 142 -17.37 12.76 -25.66
CA GLU A 142 -18.48 12.65 -24.70
C GLU A 142 -19.40 11.48 -25.07
N GLY A 143 -19.70 10.63 -24.09
CA GLY A 143 -20.54 9.44 -24.28
C GLY A 143 -19.85 8.24 -24.97
N ALA A 144 -18.57 8.39 -25.36
CA ALA A 144 -17.79 7.31 -25.99
C ALA A 144 -16.60 6.82 -25.12
N ALA A 145 -16.55 7.24 -23.86
CA ALA A 145 -15.51 6.82 -22.93
C ALA A 145 -15.68 5.36 -22.48
N PRO A 146 -14.59 4.67 -22.06
CA PRO A 146 -14.66 3.34 -21.52
C PRO A 146 -15.39 3.32 -20.16
N THR A 147 -16.18 2.29 -19.91
CA THR A 147 -17.01 2.16 -18.69
C THR A 147 -16.96 0.80 -18.03
N THR A 148 -16.41 -0.21 -18.73
CA THR A 148 -16.37 -1.60 -18.22
C THR A 148 -14.95 -2.17 -18.23
N ALA A 149 -14.70 -3.20 -17.42
CA ALA A 149 -13.46 -3.96 -17.46
C ALA A 149 -13.16 -4.51 -18.86
N ALA A 150 -14.20 -4.94 -19.61
CA ALA A 150 -14.06 -5.42 -20.97
C ALA A 150 -13.57 -4.31 -21.94
N ASP A 151 -13.99 -3.06 -21.75
CA ASP A 151 -13.54 -1.92 -22.57
C ASP A 151 -12.02 -1.70 -22.49
N PHE A 152 -11.40 -2.01 -21.34
CA PHE A 152 -9.95 -1.92 -21.21
C PHE A 152 -9.21 -2.86 -22.18
N PHE A 153 -9.79 -4.00 -22.52
CA PHE A 153 -9.20 -5.00 -23.41
C PHE A 153 -9.63 -4.83 -24.88
N ASP A 154 -10.59 -3.94 -25.17
CA ASP A 154 -11.06 -3.70 -26.52
C ASP A 154 -10.18 -2.63 -27.24
N LEU A 155 -9.10 -3.09 -27.88
CA LEU A 155 -8.19 -2.23 -28.64
C LEU A 155 -8.83 -1.69 -29.95
N ALA A 156 -9.88 -2.34 -30.46
CA ALA A 156 -10.55 -1.90 -31.66
C ALA A 156 -11.46 -0.69 -31.38
N LYS A 157 -12.24 -0.74 -30.30
CA LYS A 157 -13.12 0.35 -29.87
C LYS A 157 -12.32 1.49 -29.21
N PHE A 158 -11.31 1.15 -28.43
CA PHE A 158 -10.48 2.09 -27.68
C PHE A 158 -9.01 1.88 -28.03
N PRO A 159 -8.51 2.44 -29.13
CA PRO A 159 -7.13 2.27 -29.56
C PRO A 159 -6.14 2.94 -28.61
N GLY A 160 -4.91 2.44 -28.58
CA GLY A 160 -3.80 2.96 -27.78
C GLY A 160 -3.29 1.96 -26.74
N LYS A 161 -2.17 2.28 -26.14
CA LYS A 161 -1.49 1.39 -25.16
C LYS A 161 -2.24 1.32 -23.82
N ARG A 162 -1.95 0.27 -23.08
CA ARG A 162 -2.49 -0.02 -21.75
C ARG A 162 -1.38 -0.06 -20.72
N GLY A 163 -1.54 0.64 -19.61
CA GLY A 163 -0.67 0.49 -18.44
C GLY A 163 -1.16 -0.65 -17.55
N LEU A 164 -0.29 -1.62 -17.24
CA LEU A 164 -0.59 -2.70 -16.30
C LEU A 164 0.54 -2.84 -15.28
N ARG A 165 0.19 -3.17 -14.03
CA ARG A 165 1.19 -3.53 -13.02
C ARG A 165 1.88 -4.82 -13.44
N LYS A 166 3.21 -4.87 -13.27
CA LYS A 166 4.00 -6.08 -13.50
C LYS A 166 3.87 -7.02 -12.31
N GLY A 167 2.90 -7.90 -12.36
CA GLY A 167 2.61 -8.88 -11.31
C GLY A 167 1.31 -9.61 -11.58
N ALA A 168 1.07 -10.70 -10.83
CA ALA A 168 -0.14 -11.51 -10.99
C ALA A 168 -1.35 -10.88 -10.24
N LYS A 169 -1.10 -10.34 -9.04
CA LYS A 169 -2.13 -9.79 -8.14
C LYS A 169 -2.88 -8.65 -8.82
N ALA A 170 -4.19 -8.68 -8.74
CA ALA A 170 -5.17 -7.81 -9.38
C ALA A 170 -5.20 -7.88 -10.91
N VAL A 171 -4.12 -8.28 -11.58
CA VAL A 171 -4.03 -8.34 -13.04
C VAL A 171 -4.75 -9.57 -13.58
N LEU A 172 -4.59 -10.75 -12.94
CA LEU A 172 -5.28 -11.97 -13.36
C LEU A 172 -6.77 -11.91 -13.06
N GLU A 173 -7.14 -11.40 -11.90
CA GLU A 173 -8.53 -11.17 -11.50
C GLU A 173 -9.24 -10.22 -12.48
N PHE A 174 -8.61 -9.09 -12.79
CA PHE A 174 -9.14 -8.12 -13.73
C PHE A 174 -9.31 -8.69 -15.13
N ALA A 175 -8.34 -9.50 -15.60
CA ALA A 175 -8.44 -10.17 -16.89
C ALA A 175 -9.62 -11.15 -16.95
N LEU A 176 -9.86 -11.94 -15.87
CA LEU A 176 -11.00 -12.85 -15.81
C LEU A 176 -12.34 -12.11 -15.79
N MET A 177 -12.45 -11.03 -15.01
CA MET A 177 -13.68 -10.21 -14.99
C MET A 177 -13.93 -9.58 -16.37
N ALA A 178 -12.89 -9.09 -17.02
CA ALA A 178 -12.98 -8.56 -18.39
C ALA A 178 -13.33 -9.64 -19.43
N ASP A 179 -13.08 -10.92 -19.12
CA ASP A 179 -13.48 -12.07 -19.94
C ASP A 179 -14.84 -12.66 -19.53
N GLY A 180 -15.58 -11.95 -18.67
CA GLY A 180 -16.96 -12.29 -18.29
C GLY A 180 -17.09 -13.27 -17.13
N VAL A 181 -16.02 -13.53 -16.36
CA VAL A 181 -16.13 -14.27 -15.10
C VAL A 181 -16.79 -13.37 -14.06
N ALA A 182 -17.84 -13.85 -13.41
CA ALA A 182 -18.49 -13.09 -12.35
C ALA A 182 -17.55 -12.87 -11.17
N PRO A 183 -17.57 -11.70 -10.49
CA PRO A 183 -16.68 -11.41 -9.37
C PRO A 183 -16.65 -12.50 -8.29
N ALA A 184 -17.79 -13.11 -7.98
CA ALA A 184 -17.90 -14.18 -6.99
C ALA A 184 -17.16 -15.47 -7.39
N ASP A 185 -16.92 -15.68 -8.68
CA ASP A 185 -16.31 -16.90 -9.22
C ASP A 185 -14.82 -16.74 -9.57
N VAL A 186 -14.28 -15.52 -9.46
CA VAL A 186 -12.89 -15.21 -9.88
C VAL A 186 -11.88 -16.10 -9.17
N TYR A 187 -11.93 -16.19 -7.85
CA TYR A 187 -10.93 -16.96 -7.09
C TYR A 187 -11.13 -18.47 -7.22
N ALA A 188 -12.37 -18.94 -7.36
CA ALA A 188 -12.62 -20.36 -7.69
C ALA A 188 -12.04 -20.71 -9.07
N THR A 189 -12.15 -19.79 -10.04
CA THR A 189 -11.56 -19.94 -11.37
C THR A 189 -10.04 -19.91 -11.30
N LEU A 190 -9.42 -18.92 -10.63
CA LEU A 190 -7.96 -18.83 -10.46
C LEU A 190 -7.36 -20.01 -9.67
N GLY A 191 -8.16 -20.71 -8.88
CA GLY A 191 -7.75 -21.93 -8.17
C GLY A 191 -7.50 -23.13 -9.09
N THR A 192 -7.70 -23.01 -10.41
CA THR A 192 -7.53 -24.08 -11.38
C THR A 192 -6.50 -23.70 -12.46
N PRO A 193 -5.72 -24.67 -13.00
CA PRO A 193 -4.82 -24.40 -14.12
C PRO A 193 -5.52 -23.78 -15.34
N GLU A 194 -6.72 -24.27 -15.68
CA GLU A 194 -7.54 -23.80 -16.81
C GLU A 194 -7.97 -22.33 -16.61
N GLY A 195 -8.28 -21.96 -15.38
CA GLY A 195 -8.63 -20.58 -15.06
C GLY A 195 -7.43 -19.62 -15.15
N ILE A 196 -6.26 -20.07 -14.73
CA ILE A 196 -5.00 -19.32 -14.92
C ILE A 196 -4.71 -19.14 -16.41
N ASP A 197 -4.80 -20.21 -17.19
CA ASP A 197 -4.60 -20.17 -18.64
C ASP A 197 -5.60 -19.23 -19.33
N ARG A 198 -6.85 -19.21 -18.88
CA ARG A 198 -7.89 -18.29 -19.35
C ARG A 198 -7.52 -16.83 -19.08
N ALA A 199 -7.05 -16.51 -17.88
CA ALA A 199 -6.61 -15.16 -17.54
C ALA A 199 -5.43 -14.71 -18.43
N PHE A 200 -4.44 -15.57 -18.63
CA PHE A 200 -3.32 -15.28 -19.53
C PHE A 200 -3.76 -15.15 -20.99
N ALA A 201 -4.67 -15.98 -21.47
CA ALA A 201 -5.22 -15.86 -22.82
C ALA A 201 -5.91 -14.50 -23.05
N LYS A 202 -6.61 -13.98 -22.02
CA LYS A 202 -7.20 -12.65 -22.07
C LYS A 202 -6.12 -11.57 -22.11
N LEU A 203 -5.10 -11.65 -21.28
CA LEU A 203 -3.96 -10.71 -21.27
C LEU A 203 -3.19 -10.72 -22.60
N ASP A 204 -3.03 -11.87 -23.22
CA ASP A 204 -2.36 -12.02 -24.51
C ASP A 204 -3.07 -11.24 -25.64
N THR A 205 -4.38 -10.97 -25.52
CA THR A 205 -5.12 -10.15 -26.52
C THR A 205 -4.63 -8.71 -26.61
N ILE A 206 -4.00 -8.18 -25.55
CA ILE A 206 -3.50 -6.80 -25.49
C ILE A 206 -1.99 -6.69 -25.27
N LYS A 207 -1.28 -7.81 -25.09
CA LYS A 207 0.11 -7.89 -24.63
C LYS A 207 1.09 -7.01 -25.42
N SER A 208 0.93 -6.89 -26.74
CA SER A 208 1.77 -6.05 -27.60
C SER A 208 1.62 -4.55 -27.31
N GLU A 209 0.50 -4.15 -26.72
CA GLU A 209 0.15 -2.77 -26.41
C GLU A 209 0.30 -2.44 -24.93
N VAL A 210 0.92 -3.32 -24.12
CA VAL A 210 1.07 -3.10 -22.68
C VAL A 210 2.37 -2.37 -22.38
N VAL A 211 2.28 -1.34 -21.56
CA VAL A 211 3.37 -0.69 -20.83
C VAL A 211 3.30 -1.17 -19.39
N TRP A 212 4.31 -1.90 -18.96
CA TRP A 212 4.38 -2.45 -17.61
C TRP A 212 4.92 -1.44 -16.62
N TRP A 213 4.25 -1.29 -15.48
CA TRP A 213 4.73 -0.46 -14.38
C TRP A 213 4.92 -1.29 -13.10
N GLU A 214 5.79 -0.85 -12.21
CA GLU A 214 6.12 -1.52 -10.93
C GLU A 214 5.75 -0.64 -9.74
N ALA A 215 6.20 0.62 -9.73
CA ALA A 215 5.83 1.58 -8.69
C ALA A 215 4.46 2.23 -8.97
N GLY A 216 3.60 2.30 -7.94
CA GLY A 216 2.24 2.82 -8.10
C GLY A 216 2.17 4.28 -8.59
N SER A 217 3.21 5.09 -8.38
CA SER A 217 3.32 6.45 -8.91
C SER A 217 3.47 6.52 -10.44
N GLN A 218 3.93 5.44 -11.08
CA GLN A 218 4.12 5.39 -12.53
C GLN A 218 2.78 5.38 -13.28
N ALA A 219 1.74 4.78 -12.73
CA ALA A 219 0.45 4.65 -13.41
C ALA A 219 -0.19 6.02 -13.78
N PRO A 220 -0.40 6.98 -12.86
CA PRO A 220 -0.88 8.31 -13.24
C PRO A 220 0.10 9.07 -14.15
N GLN A 221 1.42 8.85 -14.01
CA GLN A 221 2.42 9.48 -14.86
C GLN A 221 2.30 9.02 -16.32
N LEU A 222 2.11 7.71 -16.57
CA LEU A 222 1.89 7.19 -17.92
C LEU A 222 0.69 7.81 -18.62
N LEU A 223 -0.39 8.12 -17.86
CA LEU A 223 -1.54 8.88 -18.39
C LEU A 223 -1.17 10.33 -18.67
N ALA A 224 -0.48 10.99 -17.73
CA ALA A 224 -0.11 12.40 -17.86
C ALA A 224 0.81 12.66 -19.07
N ASP A 225 1.73 11.72 -19.32
CA ASP A 225 2.66 11.79 -20.45
C ASP A 225 1.99 11.35 -21.79
N GLY A 226 0.77 10.82 -21.72
CA GLY A 226 0.05 10.33 -22.90
C GLY A 226 0.65 9.06 -23.49
N GLU A 227 1.47 8.34 -22.74
CA GLU A 227 2.08 7.07 -23.18
C GLU A 227 1.06 5.94 -23.28
N VAL A 228 0.00 5.99 -22.47
CA VAL A 228 -1.09 5.03 -22.47
C VAL A 228 -2.44 5.72 -22.60
N ALA A 229 -3.42 5.03 -23.21
CA ALA A 229 -4.80 5.51 -23.27
C ALA A 229 -5.56 5.21 -21.96
N MET A 230 -5.25 4.09 -21.33
CA MET A 230 -5.81 3.62 -20.06
C MET A 230 -4.72 2.93 -19.24
N THR A 231 -4.85 2.97 -17.93
CA THR A 231 -3.96 2.23 -17.04
C THR A 231 -4.71 1.65 -15.86
N THR A 232 -4.36 0.44 -15.44
CA THR A 232 -4.69 0.02 -14.07
C THR A 232 -3.94 0.90 -13.10
N ALA A 233 -4.53 1.21 -11.96
CA ALA A 233 -3.95 2.08 -10.95
C ALA A 233 -4.61 1.87 -9.58
N TYR A 234 -4.01 2.42 -8.54
CA TYR A 234 -4.63 2.57 -7.24
C TYR A 234 -5.51 3.82 -7.21
N ASN A 235 -6.75 3.68 -6.74
CA ASN A 235 -7.75 4.76 -6.74
C ASN A 235 -7.23 6.06 -6.11
N GLY A 236 -6.54 5.99 -4.97
CA GLY A 236 -6.01 7.17 -4.28
C GLY A 236 -4.99 7.95 -5.11
N ARG A 237 -4.16 7.27 -5.90
CA ARG A 237 -3.17 7.96 -6.77
C ARG A 237 -3.82 8.68 -7.95
N ILE A 238 -4.87 8.08 -8.53
CA ILE A 238 -5.65 8.76 -9.59
C ILE A 238 -6.47 9.90 -9.00
N PHE A 239 -7.05 9.72 -7.82
CA PHE A 239 -7.78 10.78 -7.12
C PHE A 239 -6.87 11.99 -6.85
N GLY A 240 -5.69 11.78 -6.28
CA GLY A 240 -4.73 12.84 -6.03
C GLY A 240 -4.34 13.58 -7.32
N ALA A 241 -4.00 12.84 -8.38
CA ALA A 241 -3.69 13.46 -9.67
C ALA A 241 -4.87 14.26 -10.24
N ALA A 242 -6.10 13.75 -10.14
CA ALA A 242 -7.28 14.42 -10.67
C ALA A 242 -7.71 15.64 -9.83
N VAL A 243 -7.74 15.51 -8.49
CA VAL A 243 -8.29 16.52 -7.59
C VAL A 243 -7.23 17.55 -7.18
N ASP A 244 -6.05 17.08 -6.75
CA ASP A 244 -5.01 17.97 -6.20
C ASP A 244 -4.16 18.59 -7.30
N GLU A 245 -3.90 17.85 -8.39
CA GLU A 245 -3.09 18.34 -9.52
C GLU A 245 -3.93 18.82 -10.71
N GLY A 246 -5.25 18.62 -10.69
CA GLY A 246 -6.16 19.07 -11.76
C GLY A 246 -6.00 18.30 -13.07
N LYS A 247 -5.49 17.06 -13.04
CA LYS A 247 -5.36 16.22 -14.23
C LYS A 247 -6.74 15.77 -14.72
N PRO A 248 -7.00 15.68 -16.03
CA PRO A 248 -8.28 15.29 -16.60
C PRO A 248 -8.46 13.75 -16.55
N PHE A 249 -8.30 13.15 -15.38
CA PHE A 249 -8.38 11.70 -15.21
C PHE A 249 -9.73 11.26 -14.64
N GLN A 250 -10.24 10.16 -15.16
CA GLN A 250 -11.47 9.52 -14.69
C GLN A 250 -11.20 8.06 -14.32
N ILE A 251 -11.67 7.69 -13.13
CA ILE A 251 -11.66 6.29 -12.66
C ILE A 251 -12.86 5.56 -13.25
N VAL A 252 -12.64 4.32 -13.67
CA VAL A 252 -13.67 3.31 -13.96
C VAL A 252 -13.63 2.28 -12.84
N TRP A 253 -14.78 2.13 -12.18
CA TRP A 253 -14.93 1.24 -11.01
C TRP A 253 -15.37 -0.17 -11.37
N ASP A 254 -15.80 -0.41 -12.60
CA ASP A 254 -16.14 -1.76 -13.05
C ASP A 254 -14.90 -2.65 -13.08
N GLY A 255 -15.00 -3.82 -12.49
CA GLY A 255 -13.86 -4.73 -12.32
C GLY A 255 -12.87 -4.32 -11.24
N GLN A 256 -13.26 -3.40 -10.33
CA GLN A 256 -12.40 -3.02 -9.21
C GLN A 256 -12.16 -4.21 -8.26
N LEU A 257 -10.98 -4.19 -7.65
CA LEU A 257 -10.63 -5.07 -6.53
C LEU A 257 -10.20 -4.19 -5.38
N TYR A 258 -10.76 -4.40 -4.19
CA TYR A 258 -10.34 -3.68 -2.99
C TYR A 258 -9.58 -4.60 -2.04
N GLU A 259 -8.68 -4.01 -1.28
CA GLU A 259 -7.87 -4.69 -0.29
C GLU A 259 -7.57 -3.75 0.87
N ASN A 260 -7.26 -4.30 2.03
CA ASN A 260 -6.77 -3.53 3.17
C ASN A 260 -5.26 -3.42 3.12
N GLU A 261 -4.75 -2.24 3.43
CA GLU A 261 -3.34 -2.04 3.74
C GLU A 261 -3.15 -2.22 5.25
N LEU A 262 -2.08 -2.89 5.65
CA LEU A 262 -1.78 -3.14 7.05
C LEU A 262 -0.42 -2.59 7.42
N TYR A 263 -0.33 -2.00 8.62
CA TYR A 263 0.94 -1.88 9.30
C TYR A 263 1.29 -3.18 9.99
N VAL A 264 2.52 -3.63 9.78
CA VAL A 264 3.11 -4.83 10.36
C VAL A 264 4.46 -4.49 10.99
N VAL A 265 4.87 -5.28 11.99
CA VAL A 265 6.18 -5.16 12.64
C VAL A 265 7.06 -6.32 12.18
N PRO A 266 8.17 -6.08 11.47
CA PRO A 266 9.10 -7.14 11.09
C PRO A 266 9.75 -7.76 12.32
N LYS A 267 9.94 -9.08 12.31
CA LYS A 267 10.61 -9.78 13.41
C LYS A 267 12.05 -9.30 13.57
N GLY A 268 12.40 -8.87 14.77
CA GLY A 268 13.70 -8.27 15.05
C GLY A 268 13.79 -6.78 14.77
N ALA A 269 12.67 -6.09 14.60
CA ALA A 269 12.60 -4.63 14.52
C ALA A 269 13.31 -3.98 15.71
N PRO A 270 14.19 -2.99 15.48
CA PRO A 270 15.04 -2.42 16.53
C PRO A 270 14.27 -1.67 17.61
N ASN A 271 13.13 -1.06 17.27
CA ASN A 271 12.33 -0.22 18.17
C ASN A 271 10.88 -0.73 18.34
N LYS A 272 10.68 -2.06 18.31
CA LYS A 272 9.34 -2.68 18.34
C LYS A 272 8.50 -2.37 19.59
N ASP A 273 9.11 -1.92 20.67
CA ASP A 273 8.47 -1.59 21.94
C ASP A 273 8.00 -0.13 22.02
N LEU A 274 8.24 0.67 20.96
CA LEU A 274 7.76 2.05 20.81
C LEU A 274 6.42 2.11 20.10
#